data_7bffdb4e7cc4260ad49a97321e6a4cdd
#
_entry.id   7bffdb4e7cc4260ad49a97321e6a4cdd
#
_cell.length_a   1.000
_cell.length_b   1.000
_cell.length_c   1.000
_cell.angle_alpha   90.00
_cell.angle_beta   90.00
_cell.angle_gamma   90.00
#
_symmetry.space_group_name_H-M   'P 1'
#
loop_
_entity.id
_entity.type
_entity.pdbx_description
1 polymer ?
#
loop_
_entity_poly.entity_id
_entity_poly.type
_entity_poly.pdbx_seq_one_letter_code
_entity_poly.pdbx_strand_id
1 'polypeptide(L)'
;WMSDSTKQKAIDKLYAITKKIGYPDKWRNYDQVQIDKGKYFENLLSLDQNQYQYELAKLNKPVDRTEWETTPSTVTAYYNPSFNEIVFPAGILQFPYFDFAADDAINYGGIGMVIGHEMTHAFDDQGAQFDKYGNVKNWWTKEDYEKFRAKTQRVVDLYNTFTVLDTVHVKGALTLGENTADNGGIAIAYDAFKMTPEGQDTVTRINGFTSDQRFYLSIARIWRVKTRDAYMRMYVNTNPHSPAKWRVNGPCMSAAPWYKAFNVQPGDSNYLPEDKRVKIW
;
A
#
# COMPACT_ATOMS: atom_id res chain seq x y z
N TRP A 1 -12.08 18.80 -5.36
CA TRP A 1 -13.39 18.54 -4.78
C TRP A 1 -13.48 18.88 -3.29
N MET A 2 -12.37 18.82 -2.58
CA MET A 2 -12.27 19.27 -1.18
C MET A 2 -12.31 20.78 -1.09
N SER A 3 -12.89 21.30 0.00
CA SER A 3 -12.74 22.70 0.40
C SER A 3 -11.27 23.01 0.74
N ASP A 4 -10.89 24.28 0.64
CA ASP A 4 -9.53 24.71 0.96
C ASP A 4 -9.14 24.38 2.40
N SER A 5 -10.10 24.44 3.34
CA SER A 5 -9.89 24.10 4.74
C SER A 5 -9.51 22.63 4.92
N THR A 6 -10.25 21.70 4.29
CA THR A 6 -9.94 20.25 4.37
C THR A 6 -8.66 19.94 3.61
N LYS A 7 -8.45 20.54 2.44
CA LYS A 7 -7.24 20.37 1.63
C LYS A 7 -5.98 20.78 2.40
N GLN A 8 -6.01 21.93 3.11
CA GLN A 8 -4.86 22.38 3.88
C GLN A 8 -4.54 21.39 5.02
N LYS A 9 -5.55 20.87 5.72
CA LYS A 9 -5.34 19.85 6.76
C LYS A 9 -4.79 18.53 6.21
N ALA A 10 -5.24 18.13 5.00
CA ALA A 10 -4.70 16.97 4.31
C ALA A 10 -3.23 17.18 3.96
N ILE A 11 -2.87 18.35 3.43
CA ILE A 11 -1.47 18.73 3.13
C ILE A 11 -0.62 18.74 4.40
N ASP A 12 -1.11 19.33 5.48
CA ASP A 12 -0.44 19.34 6.78
C ASP A 12 -0.18 17.92 7.29
N LYS A 13 -1.17 17.01 7.13
CA LYS A 13 -1.03 15.61 7.52
C LYS A 13 0.01 14.89 6.66
N LEU A 14 0.00 15.12 5.34
CA LEU A 14 0.97 14.55 4.41
C LEU A 14 2.40 14.92 4.78
N TYR A 15 2.65 16.22 5.04
CA TYR A 15 3.99 16.69 5.43
C TYR A 15 4.42 16.22 6.82
N ALA A 16 3.47 15.88 7.68
CA ALA A 16 3.74 15.35 9.02
C ALA A 16 4.02 13.83 9.03
N ILE A 17 3.91 13.13 7.90
CA ILE A 17 4.22 11.70 7.82
C ILE A 17 5.69 11.47 8.12
N THR A 18 5.96 10.70 9.17
CA THR A 18 7.31 10.20 9.48
C THR A 18 7.68 9.06 8.54
N LYS A 19 8.91 9.04 8.05
CA LYS A 19 9.42 8.00 7.13
C LYS A 19 10.48 7.18 7.85
N LYS A 20 10.28 5.86 7.90
CA LYS A 20 11.21 4.88 8.44
C LYS A 20 11.64 3.94 7.31
N ILE A 21 12.92 3.95 6.97
CA ILE A 21 13.45 3.24 5.79
C ILE A 21 14.66 2.41 6.21
N GLY A 22 14.66 1.13 5.81
CA GLY A 22 15.77 0.21 6.01
C GLY A 22 15.73 -0.50 7.36
N TYR A 23 16.18 0.15 8.40
CA TYR A 23 16.32 -0.42 9.74
C TYR A 23 16.25 0.66 10.84
N PRO A 24 15.94 0.28 12.10
CA PRO A 24 15.87 1.23 13.21
C PRO A 24 17.26 1.71 13.65
N ASP A 25 17.36 2.97 14.03
CA ASP A 25 18.60 3.52 14.62
C ASP A 25 18.94 2.83 15.94
N LYS A 26 17.92 2.46 16.71
CA LYS A 26 18.05 1.77 17.99
C LYS A 26 17.54 0.35 17.89
N TRP A 27 18.46 -0.60 17.93
CA TRP A 27 18.14 -2.03 17.91
C TRP A 27 17.61 -2.49 19.25
N ARG A 28 16.70 -3.48 19.19
CA ARG A 28 16.23 -4.16 20.39
C ARG A 28 17.35 -5.01 20.97
N ASN A 29 17.52 -4.93 22.30
CA ASN A 29 18.51 -5.69 23.02
C ASN A 29 17.92 -7.01 23.53
N TYR A 30 18.63 -8.12 23.29
CA TYR A 30 18.32 -9.47 23.74
C TYR A 30 19.44 -10.08 24.62
N ASP A 31 20.41 -9.29 25.07
CA ASP A 31 21.58 -9.77 25.83
C ASP A 31 21.21 -10.54 27.11
N GLN A 32 20.02 -10.30 27.63
CA GLN A 32 19.52 -10.96 28.84
C GLN A 32 18.81 -12.28 28.56
N VAL A 33 18.60 -12.64 27.29
CA VAL A 33 17.94 -13.90 26.90
C VAL A 33 19.00 -14.98 26.78
N GLN A 34 18.94 -15.97 27.68
CA GLN A 34 19.81 -17.13 27.60
C GLN A 34 19.23 -18.19 26.66
N ILE A 35 20.01 -18.61 25.67
CA ILE A 35 19.63 -19.62 24.68
C ILE A 35 20.50 -20.86 24.88
N ASP A 36 19.87 -21.98 25.21
CA ASP A 36 20.51 -23.25 25.43
C ASP A 36 20.29 -24.22 24.25
N LYS A 37 21.35 -24.85 23.78
CA LYS A 37 21.26 -25.88 22.73
C LYS A 37 20.42 -27.07 23.21
N GLY A 38 19.44 -27.49 22.40
CA GLY A 38 18.57 -28.64 22.72
C GLY A 38 17.36 -28.30 23.60
N LYS A 39 17.18 -27.05 24.02
CA LYS A 39 16.05 -26.59 24.85
C LYS A 39 15.15 -25.64 24.08
N TYR A 40 14.61 -26.09 22.95
CA TYR A 40 13.83 -25.22 22.07
C TYR A 40 12.62 -24.57 22.74
N PHE A 41 11.86 -25.34 23.50
CA PHE A 41 10.65 -24.84 24.16
C PHE A 41 10.99 -23.84 25.28
N GLU A 42 11.98 -24.12 26.11
CA GLU A 42 12.45 -23.25 27.19
C GLU A 42 13.03 -21.93 26.61
N ASN A 43 13.73 -22.01 25.49
CA ASN A 43 14.23 -20.84 24.78
C ASN A 43 13.08 -19.96 24.28
N LEU A 44 12.00 -20.53 23.73
CA LEU A 44 10.81 -19.76 23.34
C LEU A 44 10.16 -19.09 24.54
N LEU A 45 9.99 -19.78 25.66
CA LEU A 45 9.44 -19.18 26.88
C LEU A 45 10.32 -18.03 27.40
N SER A 46 11.65 -18.17 27.34
CA SER A 46 12.57 -17.10 27.72
C SER A 46 12.45 -15.86 26.83
N LEU A 47 12.29 -16.06 25.52
CA LEU A 47 12.04 -14.98 24.56
C LEU A 47 10.68 -14.30 24.79
N ASP A 48 9.62 -15.08 25.02
CA ASP A 48 8.29 -14.55 25.32
C ASP A 48 8.27 -13.76 26.63
N GLN A 49 8.98 -14.25 27.66
CA GLN A 49 9.13 -13.53 28.91
C GLN A 49 9.90 -12.20 28.73
N ASN A 50 10.96 -12.20 27.92
CA ASN A 50 11.69 -10.97 27.57
C ASN A 50 10.79 -10.00 26.83
N GLN A 51 9.96 -10.48 25.86
CA GLN A 51 8.97 -9.67 25.17
C GLN A 51 7.98 -9.06 26.14
N TYR A 52 7.42 -9.86 27.03
CA TYR A 52 6.44 -9.40 28.03
C TYR A 52 7.02 -8.32 28.94
N GLN A 53 8.24 -8.50 29.45
CA GLN A 53 8.91 -7.49 30.27
C GLN A 53 9.19 -6.19 29.49
N TYR A 54 9.54 -6.32 28.21
CA TYR A 54 9.71 -5.17 27.33
C TYR A 54 8.41 -4.37 27.17
N GLU A 55 7.27 -5.04 26.95
CA GLU A 55 5.97 -4.36 26.86
C GLU A 55 5.54 -3.73 28.19
N LEU A 56 5.74 -4.44 29.32
CA LEU A 56 5.47 -3.87 30.65
C LEU A 56 6.29 -2.62 30.94
N ALA A 57 7.54 -2.59 30.48
CA ALA A 57 8.42 -1.45 30.68
C ALA A 57 7.96 -0.16 29.95
N LYS A 58 7.01 -0.26 29.02
CA LYS A 58 6.38 0.87 28.32
C LYS A 58 5.29 1.55 29.15
N LEU A 59 4.73 0.84 30.15
CA LEU A 59 3.66 1.39 30.98
C LEU A 59 4.12 2.66 31.69
N ASN A 60 3.23 3.66 31.70
CA ASN A 60 3.46 4.98 32.29
C ASN A 60 4.64 5.78 31.68
N LYS A 61 5.09 5.41 30.48
CA LYS A 61 6.08 6.17 29.72
C LYS A 61 5.43 6.84 28.51
N PRO A 62 5.99 7.95 28.03
CA PRO A 62 5.61 8.49 26.72
C PRO A 62 5.80 7.45 25.63
N VAL A 63 4.97 7.54 24.58
CA VAL A 63 5.09 6.68 23.41
C VAL A 63 6.44 6.90 22.71
N ASP A 64 7.19 5.83 22.52
CA ASP A 64 8.44 5.86 21.73
C ASP A 64 8.12 5.73 20.24
N ARG A 65 8.12 6.86 19.52
CA ARG A 65 7.86 6.90 18.09
C ARG A 65 9.05 6.41 17.23
N THR A 66 10.18 6.04 17.83
CA THR A 66 11.32 5.46 17.11
C THR A 66 11.21 3.94 16.98
N GLU A 67 10.29 3.33 17.72
CA GLU A 67 10.08 1.88 17.72
C GLU A 67 9.55 1.38 16.35
N TRP A 68 10.03 0.22 15.93
CA TRP A 68 9.55 -0.49 14.74
C TRP A 68 8.69 -1.68 15.13
N GLU A 69 7.54 -1.84 14.46
CA GLU A 69 6.62 -2.97 14.71
C GLU A 69 7.07 -4.26 14.03
N THR A 70 8.06 -4.17 13.14
CA THR A 70 8.56 -5.33 12.38
C THR A 70 10.08 -5.32 12.31
N THR A 71 10.66 -6.46 11.93
CA THR A 71 12.11 -6.58 11.76
C THR A 71 12.56 -6.08 10.38
N PRO A 72 13.79 -5.57 10.24
CA PRO A 72 14.33 -5.13 8.96
C PRO A 72 14.38 -6.19 7.86
N SER A 73 14.41 -7.48 8.22
CA SER A 73 14.41 -8.60 7.28
C SER A 73 13.04 -8.95 6.72
N THR A 74 11.97 -8.39 7.27
CA THR A 74 10.60 -8.66 6.82
C THR A 74 10.33 -7.99 5.48
N VAL A 75 9.82 -8.76 4.52
CA VAL A 75 9.37 -8.23 3.21
C VAL A 75 7.97 -7.67 3.38
N THR A 76 7.88 -6.42 3.78
CA THR A 76 6.63 -5.69 4.01
C THR A 76 6.84 -4.19 3.91
N ALA A 77 5.76 -3.44 3.76
CA ALA A 77 5.66 -2.03 4.05
C ALA A 77 4.36 -1.80 4.83
N TYR A 78 4.24 -0.71 5.56
CA TYR A 78 3.00 -0.36 6.23
C TYR A 78 2.92 1.12 6.59
N TYR A 79 1.68 1.63 6.65
CA TYR A 79 1.34 2.89 7.29
C TYR A 79 0.78 2.63 8.69
N ASN A 80 1.32 3.32 9.70
CA ASN A 80 0.77 3.30 11.07
C ASN A 80 0.00 4.60 11.34
N PRO A 81 -1.35 4.56 11.41
CA PRO A 81 -2.15 5.77 11.59
C PRO A 81 -1.95 6.42 12.95
N SER A 82 -1.66 5.64 14.01
CA SER A 82 -1.44 6.16 15.38
C SER A 82 -0.14 6.96 15.49
N PHE A 83 0.83 6.69 14.62
CA PHE A 83 2.11 7.40 14.57
C PHE A 83 2.19 8.36 13.38
N ASN A 84 1.24 8.30 12.45
CA ASN A 84 1.29 8.98 11.17
C ASN A 84 2.65 8.75 10.48
N GLU A 85 2.99 7.49 10.27
CA GLU A 85 4.28 7.07 9.71
C GLU A 85 4.13 6.02 8.63
N ILE A 86 5.07 6.02 7.68
CA ILE A 86 5.26 4.97 6.68
C ILE A 86 6.59 4.26 6.94
N VAL A 87 6.57 2.94 6.85
CA VAL A 87 7.73 2.09 7.18
C VAL A 87 8.05 1.15 6.05
N PHE A 88 9.33 1.15 5.63
CA PHE A 88 9.86 0.29 4.56
C PHE A 88 11.10 -0.44 5.08
N PRO A 89 10.95 -1.64 5.68
CA PRO A 89 12.07 -2.46 6.10
C PRO A 89 13.01 -2.81 4.95
N ALA A 90 14.30 -3.03 5.22
CA ALA A 90 15.29 -3.39 4.20
C ALA A 90 14.88 -4.61 3.37
N GLY A 91 14.10 -5.52 3.96
CA GLY A 91 13.59 -6.72 3.29
C GLY A 91 12.78 -6.46 2.02
N ILE A 92 12.03 -5.34 1.94
CA ILE A 92 11.28 -4.99 0.72
C ILE A 92 12.11 -4.19 -0.29
N LEU A 93 13.23 -3.60 0.14
CA LEU A 93 14.08 -2.76 -0.71
C LEU A 93 15.04 -3.59 -1.57
N GLN A 94 14.52 -4.63 -2.20
CA GLN A 94 15.22 -5.54 -3.08
C GLN A 94 14.29 -6.11 -4.16
N PHE A 95 14.86 -6.79 -5.14
CA PHE A 95 14.11 -7.48 -6.18
C PHE A 95 13.00 -8.38 -5.59
N PRO A 96 11.76 -8.37 -6.12
CA PRO A 96 11.32 -7.68 -7.34
C PRO A 96 10.78 -6.25 -7.14
N TYR A 97 10.75 -5.72 -5.92
CA TYR A 97 10.18 -4.40 -5.60
C TYR A 97 11.13 -3.26 -5.98
N PHE A 98 12.41 -3.42 -5.66
CA PHE A 98 13.45 -2.44 -5.95
C PHE A 98 14.70 -3.14 -6.52
N ASP A 99 15.31 -2.52 -7.52
CA ASP A 99 16.60 -2.94 -8.06
C ASP A 99 17.40 -1.69 -8.43
N PHE A 100 18.52 -1.49 -7.76
CA PHE A 100 19.38 -0.32 -7.99
C PHE A 100 19.88 -0.20 -9.43
N ALA A 101 20.01 -1.33 -10.14
CA ALA A 101 20.46 -1.39 -11.52
C ALA A 101 19.32 -1.30 -12.56
N ALA A 102 18.06 -1.35 -12.12
CA ALA A 102 16.92 -1.26 -13.01
C ALA A 102 16.62 0.19 -13.41
N ASP A 103 15.89 0.35 -14.52
CA ASP A 103 15.42 1.64 -14.98
C ASP A 103 14.33 2.24 -14.07
N ASP A 104 14.06 3.54 -14.21
CA ASP A 104 13.07 4.26 -13.40
C ASP A 104 11.69 3.65 -13.51
N ALA A 105 11.24 3.26 -14.72
CA ALA A 105 9.94 2.66 -14.94
C ALA A 105 9.72 1.40 -14.08
N ILE A 106 10.76 0.58 -13.96
CA ILE A 106 10.71 -0.65 -13.14
C ILE A 106 10.63 -0.31 -11.65
N ASN A 107 11.44 0.63 -11.17
CA ASN A 107 11.47 0.99 -9.75
C ASN A 107 10.25 1.79 -9.32
N TYR A 108 9.75 2.72 -10.14
CA TYR A 108 8.52 3.45 -9.86
C TYR A 108 7.28 2.56 -9.92
N GLY A 109 7.22 1.59 -10.86
CA GLY A 109 6.16 0.59 -10.92
C GLY A 109 6.29 -0.50 -9.84
N GLY A 110 7.46 -0.68 -9.24
CA GLY A 110 7.75 -1.58 -8.13
C GLY A 110 7.57 -0.88 -6.79
N ILE A 111 8.70 -0.51 -6.17
CA ILE A 111 8.68 0.13 -4.83
C ILE A 111 7.97 1.49 -4.83
N GLY A 112 8.01 2.25 -5.93
CA GLY A 112 7.31 3.52 -6.04
C GLY A 112 5.81 3.38 -5.85
N MET A 113 5.19 2.36 -6.48
CA MET A 113 3.77 2.03 -6.27
C MET A 113 3.49 1.70 -4.80
N VAL A 114 4.37 0.94 -4.14
CA VAL A 114 4.21 0.60 -2.71
C VAL A 114 4.33 1.85 -1.84
N ILE A 115 5.28 2.74 -2.13
CA ILE A 115 5.42 4.03 -1.40
C ILE A 115 4.15 4.86 -1.53
N GLY A 116 3.61 5.00 -2.73
CA GLY A 116 2.36 5.72 -2.98
C GLY A 116 1.16 5.06 -2.28
N HIS A 117 1.12 3.73 -2.21
CA HIS A 117 0.13 2.94 -1.49
C HIS A 117 0.16 3.26 0.01
N GLU A 118 1.32 3.18 0.67
CA GLU A 118 1.44 3.48 2.11
C GLU A 118 1.12 4.96 2.41
N MET A 119 1.51 5.88 1.53
CA MET A 119 1.12 7.29 1.67
C MET A 119 -0.39 7.48 1.56
N THR A 120 -1.06 6.72 0.70
CA THR A 120 -2.51 6.80 0.49
C THR A 120 -3.29 6.27 1.68
N HIS A 121 -2.75 5.30 2.42
CA HIS A 121 -3.35 4.82 3.67
C HIS A 121 -3.56 5.91 4.72
N ALA A 122 -2.77 6.99 4.69
CA ALA A 122 -3.04 8.15 5.55
C ALA A 122 -4.40 8.81 5.26
N PHE A 123 -4.98 8.56 4.09
CA PHE A 123 -6.19 9.22 3.55
C PHE A 123 -7.27 8.24 3.09
N ASP A 124 -7.11 6.92 3.30
CA ASP A 124 -8.16 5.93 3.06
C ASP A 124 -9.29 6.03 4.09
N ASP A 125 -10.26 5.11 4.08
CA ASP A 125 -11.42 5.12 4.97
C ASP A 125 -11.06 4.97 6.46
N GLN A 126 -9.93 4.34 6.78
CA GLN A 126 -9.42 4.19 8.14
C GLN A 126 -8.48 5.36 8.51
N GLY A 127 -7.47 5.63 7.68
CA GLY A 127 -6.51 6.70 7.93
C GLY A 127 -7.15 8.08 7.98
N ALA A 128 -8.22 8.30 7.22
CA ALA A 128 -9.00 9.54 7.25
C ALA A 128 -9.60 9.89 8.62
N GLN A 129 -9.69 8.92 9.54
CA GLN A 129 -10.19 9.12 10.90
C GLN A 129 -9.13 9.67 11.86
N PHE A 130 -7.85 9.65 11.47
CA PHE A 130 -6.73 10.10 12.28
C PHE A 130 -6.20 11.45 11.81
N ASP A 131 -5.91 12.34 12.77
CA ASP A 131 -5.25 13.62 12.49
C ASP A 131 -3.74 13.46 12.23
N LYS A 132 -3.05 14.55 11.94
CA LYS A 132 -1.60 14.57 11.66
C LYS A 132 -0.71 14.13 12.84
N TYR A 133 -1.26 14.03 14.03
CA TYR A 133 -0.57 13.59 15.25
C TYR A 133 -0.85 12.12 15.58
N GLY A 134 -1.73 11.45 14.82
CA GLY A 134 -2.15 10.07 15.06
C GLY A 134 -3.29 9.93 16.06
N ASN A 135 -4.00 11.00 16.38
CA ASN A 135 -5.18 10.93 17.24
C ASN A 135 -6.43 10.65 16.40
N VAL A 136 -7.33 9.82 16.92
CA VAL A 136 -8.68 9.66 16.35
C VAL A 136 -9.44 10.97 16.53
N LYS A 137 -9.46 11.77 15.49
CA LYS A 137 -10.03 13.11 15.49
C LYS A 137 -10.53 13.49 14.11
N ASN A 138 -11.81 13.86 14.03
CA ASN A 138 -12.35 14.38 12.78
C ASN A 138 -11.71 15.72 12.41
N TRP A 139 -11.05 15.75 11.25
CA TRP A 139 -10.43 16.94 10.67
C TRP A 139 -11.11 17.40 9.37
N TRP A 140 -12.10 16.65 8.90
CA TRP A 140 -12.89 16.95 7.71
C TRP A 140 -14.00 17.96 8.03
N THR A 141 -14.43 18.72 6.99
CA THR A 141 -15.76 19.29 7.03
C THR A 141 -16.79 18.16 6.78
N LYS A 142 -18.01 18.33 7.28
CA LYS A 142 -19.07 17.33 7.08
C LYS A 142 -19.31 17.08 5.58
N GLU A 143 -19.41 18.15 4.79
CA GLU A 143 -19.65 18.09 3.36
C GLU A 143 -18.53 17.37 2.59
N ASP A 144 -17.27 17.66 2.89
CA ASP A 144 -16.15 17.00 2.23
C ASP A 144 -16.06 15.52 2.60
N TYR A 145 -16.39 15.16 3.85
CA TYR A 145 -16.44 13.78 4.27
C TYR A 145 -17.55 12.99 3.56
N GLU A 146 -18.72 13.61 3.34
CA GLU A 146 -19.81 13.03 2.55
C GLU A 146 -19.39 12.79 1.09
N LYS A 147 -18.70 13.76 0.47
CA LYS A 147 -18.13 13.62 -0.88
C LYS A 147 -17.07 12.50 -0.93
N PHE A 148 -16.21 12.41 0.06
CA PHE A 148 -15.22 11.34 0.18
C PHE A 148 -15.91 9.97 0.24
N ARG A 149 -16.91 9.81 1.10
CA ARG A 149 -17.68 8.55 1.20
C ARG A 149 -18.37 8.19 -0.11
N ALA A 150 -18.92 9.16 -0.82
CA ALA A 150 -19.52 8.89 -2.13
C ALA A 150 -18.49 8.39 -3.16
N LYS A 151 -17.26 8.92 -3.12
CA LYS A 151 -16.16 8.47 -3.99
C LYS A 151 -15.67 7.07 -3.62
N THR A 152 -15.48 6.79 -2.33
CA THR A 152 -15.04 5.48 -1.84
C THR A 152 -16.12 4.41 -2.05
N GLN A 153 -17.42 4.76 -2.00
CA GLN A 153 -18.48 3.83 -2.36
C GLN A 153 -18.35 3.33 -3.81
N ARG A 154 -17.90 4.16 -4.75
CA ARG A 154 -17.64 3.71 -6.12
C ARG A 154 -16.51 2.67 -6.20
N VAL A 155 -15.53 2.73 -5.30
CA VAL A 155 -14.51 1.67 -5.18
C VAL A 155 -15.17 0.37 -4.73
N VAL A 156 -16.00 0.41 -3.68
CA VAL A 156 -16.74 -0.76 -3.19
C VAL A 156 -17.56 -1.38 -4.32
N ASP A 157 -18.33 -0.56 -5.03
CA ASP A 157 -19.22 -1.03 -6.10
C ASP A 157 -18.43 -1.68 -7.25
N LEU A 158 -17.33 -1.07 -7.67
CA LEU A 158 -16.47 -1.62 -8.72
C LEU A 158 -15.88 -2.96 -8.30
N TYR A 159 -15.28 -3.04 -7.12
CA TYR A 159 -14.60 -4.26 -6.68
C TYR A 159 -15.57 -5.41 -6.38
N ASN A 160 -16.81 -5.14 -5.98
CA ASN A 160 -17.85 -6.15 -5.87
C ASN A 160 -18.20 -6.85 -7.20
N THR A 161 -17.89 -6.23 -8.35
CA THR A 161 -18.08 -6.84 -9.68
C THR A 161 -17.01 -7.85 -10.04
N PHE A 162 -15.87 -7.86 -9.35
CA PHE A 162 -14.72 -8.68 -9.72
C PHE A 162 -14.87 -10.13 -9.25
N THR A 163 -14.96 -11.04 -10.21
CA THR A 163 -15.03 -12.49 -9.93
C THR A 163 -13.64 -13.04 -9.63
N VAL A 164 -13.53 -13.83 -8.58
CA VAL A 164 -12.29 -14.48 -8.12
C VAL A 164 -12.25 -15.94 -8.54
N LEU A 165 -13.29 -16.70 -8.21
CA LEU A 165 -13.46 -18.11 -8.54
C LEU A 165 -14.95 -18.36 -8.76
N ASP A 166 -15.35 -18.92 -9.90
CA ASP A 166 -16.73 -19.25 -10.25
C ASP A 166 -17.74 -18.13 -9.87
N THR A 167 -18.45 -18.32 -8.76
CA THR A 167 -19.43 -17.39 -8.21
C THR A 167 -18.89 -16.55 -7.04
N VAL A 168 -17.60 -16.68 -6.71
CA VAL A 168 -16.96 -15.95 -5.59
C VAL A 168 -16.44 -14.62 -6.11
N HIS A 169 -16.89 -13.54 -5.48
CA HIS A 169 -16.50 -12.17 -5.81
C HIS A 169 -15.61 -11.55 -4.73
N VAL A 170 -14.88 -10.51 -5.08
CA VAL A 170 -14.19 -9.63 -4.13
C VAL A 170 -15.25 -8.98 -3.23
N LYS A 171 -14.95 -8.83 -1.95
CA LYS A 171 -15.78 -8.09 -1.00
C LYS A 171 -15.30 -6.64 -0.94
N GLY A 172 -15.84 -5.79 -1.80
CA GLY A 172 -15.39 -4.41 -1.95
C GLY A 172 -15.40 -3.60 -0.64
N ALA A 173 -16.37 -3.85 0.25
CA ALA A 173 -16.42 -3.19 1.55
C ALA A 173 -15.31 -3.65 2.51
N LEU A 174 -14.97 -4.96 2.50
CA LEU A 174 -13.88 -5.51 3.31
C LEU A 174 -12.52 -5.00 2.84
N THR A 175 -12.37 -4.80 1.53
CA THR A 175 -11.09 -4.46 0.90
C THR A 175 -10.98 -2.98 0.52
N LEU A 176 -11.86 -2.13 1.05
CA LEU A 176 -11.97 -0.73 0.64
C LEU A 176 -10.67 0.07 0.86
N GLY A 177 -10.09 -0.01 2.05
CA GLY A 177 -8.87 0.72 2.39
C GLY A 177 -7.72 0.35 1.44
N GLU A 178 -7.48 -0.95 1.28
CA GLU A 178 -6.44 -1.49 0.41
C GLU A 178 -6.66 -1.13 -1.07
N ASN A 179 -7.90 -1.23 -1.55
CA ASN A 179 -8.22 -0.86 -2.92
C ASN A 179 -8.08 0.65 -3.16
N THR A 180 -8.41 1.47 -2.15
CA THR A 180 -8.18 2.92 -2.18
C THR A 180 -6.70 3.23 -2.24
N ALA A 181 -5.91 2.56 -1.41
CA ALA A 181 -4.45 2.70 -1.36
C ALA A 181 -3.78 2.25 -2.67
N ASP A 182 -4.21 1.14 -3.26
CA ASP A 182 -3.71 0.67 -4.57
C ASP A 182 -4.00 1.67 -5.69
N ASN A 183 -5.22 2.22 -5.75
CA ASN A 183 -5.59 3.23 -6.76
C ASN A 183 -4.77 4.52 -6.60
N GLY A 184 -4.61 5.01 -5.37
CA GLY A 184 -3.79 6.18 -5.06
C GLY A 184 -2.32 5.92 -5.33
N GLY A 185 -1.82 4.75 -4.92
CA GLY A 185 -0.43 4.35 -5.08
C GLY A 185 0.03 4.33 -6.53
N ILE A 186 -0.75 3.72 -7.41
CA ILE A 186 -0.46 3.70 -8.85
C ILE A 186 -0.49 5.11 -9.45
N ALA A 187 -1.47 5.92 -9.09
CA ALA A 187 -1.60 7.29 -9.62
C ALA A 187 -0.41 8.16 -9.19
N ILE A 188 -0.08 8.18 -7.89
CA ILE A 188 1.03 8.96 -7.33
C ILE A 188 2.37 8.50 -7.92
N ALA A 189 2.61 7.19 -7.98
CA ALA A 189 3.85 6.64 -8.52
C ALA A 189 4.02 6.95 -10.01
N TYR A 190 2.93 6.88 -10.79
CA TYR A 190 2.95 7.23 -12.21
C TYR A 190 3.24 8.71 -12.42
N ASP A 191 2.57 9.61 -11.68
CA ASP A 191 2.80 11.05 -11.78
C ASP A 191 4.26 11.39 -11.41
N ALA A 192 4.79 10.79 -10.36
CA ALA A 192 6.20 10.95 -9.96
C ALA A 192 7.15 10.40 -11.03
N PHE A 193 6.85 9.23 -11.60
CA PHE A 193 7.61 8.66 -12.72
C PHE A 193 7.65 9.59 -13.92
N LYS A 194 6.52 10.21 -14.27
CA LYS A 194 6.46 11.17 -15.38
C LYS A 194 7.26 12.45 -15.16
N MET A 195 7.77 12.71 -13.94
CA MET A 195 8.69 13.81 -13.68
C MET A 195 10.15 13.45 -14.00
N THR A 196 10.47 12.16 -14.21
CA THR A 196 11.82 11.72 -14.58
C THR A 196 12.10 11.87 -16.07
N PRO A 197 13.36 11.98 -16.50
CA PRO A 197 13.72 12.00 -17.92
C PRO A 197 13.19 10.76 -18.68
N GLU A 198 13.28 9.58 -18.08
CA GLU A 198 12.77 8.35 -18.68
C GLU A 198 11.24 8.37 -18.80
N GLY A 199 10.54 8.86 -17.78
CA GLY A 199 9.08 9.00 -17.80
C GLY A 199 8.59 9.94 -18.90
N GLN A 200 9.39 10.91 -19.31
CA GLN A 200 9.10 11.83 -20.41
C GLN A 200 9.47 11.26 -21.79
N ASP A 201 10.30 10.22 -21.84
CA ASP A 201 10.71 9.59 -23.10
C ASP A 201 9.56 8.71 -23.65
N THR A 202 9.05 9.10 -24.80
CA THR A 202 7.98 8.40 -25.52
C THR A 202 8.47 7.53 -26.67
N VAL A 203 9.78 7.55 -26.96
CA VAL A 203 10.38 6.94 -28.14
C VAL A 203 11.14 5.66 -27.82
N THR A 204 11.97 5.69 -26.80
CA THR A 204 12.83 4.56 -26.42
C THR A 204 12.02 3.35 -26.00
N ARG A 205 12.45 2.19 -26.49
CA ARG A 205 11.89 0.89 -26.14
C ARG A 205 12.97 -0.03 -25.61
N ILE A 206 12.71 -0.64 -24.46
CA ILE A 206 13.56 -1.69 -23.88
C ILE A 206 12.78 -3.00 -23.98
N ASN A 207 13.37 -4.02 -24.59
CA ASN A 207 12.70 -5.29 -24.85
C ASN A 207 11.35 -5.15 -25.60
N GLY A 208 11.22 -4.14 -26.46
CA GLY A 208 10.00 -3.86 -27.23
C GLY A 208 8.95 -3.03 -26.49
N PHE A 209 9.14 -2.70 -25.21
CA PHE A 209 8.17 -1.96 -24.39
C PHE A 209 8.58 -0.50 -24.19
N THR A 210 7.58 0.40 -24.21
CA THR A 210 7.76 1.80 -23.82
C THR A 210 8.02 1.91 -22.30
N SER A 211 8.47 3.06 -21.86
CA SER A 211 8.66 3.35 -20.43
C SER A 211 7.34 3.22 -19.66
N ASP A 212 6.22 3.74 -20.18
CA ASP A 212 4.89 3.60 -19.58
C ASP A 212 4.46 2.13 -19.48
N GLN A 213 4.68 1.33 -20.52
CA GLN A 213 4.38 -0.10 -20.49
C GLN A 213 5.21 -0.83 -19.42
N ARG A 214 6.51 -0.54 -19.31
CA ARG A 214 7.38 -1.15 -18.31
C ARG A 214 6.96 -0.80 -16.89
N PHE A 215 6.51 0.44 -16.65
CA PHE A 215 5.93 0.85 -15.37
C PHE A 215 4.77 -0.07 -14.95
N TYR A 216 3.76 -0.23 -15.79
CA TYR A 216 2.61 -1.09 -15.48
C TYR A 216 2.96 -2.59 -15.42
N LEU A 217 3.89 -3.05 -16.25
CA LEU A 217 4.38 -4.43 -16.19
C LEU A 217 5.15 -4.72 -14.91
N SER A 218 5.86 -3.72 -14.35
CA SER A 218 6.52 -3.86 -13.06
C SER A 218 5.50 -4.03 -11.93
N ILE A 219 4.40 -3.28 -11.92
CA ILE A 219 3.28 -3.49 -10.99
C ILE A 219 2.78 -4.94 -11.07
N ALA A 220 2.51 -5.41 -12.28
CA ALA A 220 2.04 -6.78 -12.48
C ALA A 220 3.05 -7.83 -11.99
N ARG A 221 4.35 -7.55 -12.11
CA ARG A 221 5.42 -8.44 -11.67
C ARG A 221 5.46 -8.62 -10.17
N ILE A 222 5.35 -7.54 -9.38
CA ILE A 222 5.41 -7.62 -7.91
C ILE A 222 4.20 -8.37 -7.32
N TRP A 223 3.06 -8.39 -8.02
CA TRP A 223 1.84 -9.09 -7.61
C TRP A 223 1.67 -10.47 -8.23
N ARG A 224 2.69 -10.98 -8.93
CA ARG A 224 2.63 -12.30 -9.58
C ARG A 224 2.66 -13.43 -8.55
N VAL A 225 1.51 -14.03 -8.29
CA VAL A 225 1.31 -15.13 -7.34
C VAL A 225 0.37 -16.17 -7.91
N LYS A 226 0.54 -17.42 -7.49
CA LYS A 226 -0.38 -18.52 -7.75
C LYS A 226 -0.91 -19.05 -6.42
N THR A 227 -2.22 -19.09 -6.29
CA THR A 227 -2.92 -19.44 -5.05
C THR A 227 -3.84 -20.63 -5.30
N ARG A 228 -3.93 -21.56 -4.34
CA ARG A 228 -4.88 -22.70 -4.40
C ARG A 228 -6.31 -22.20 -4.13
N ASP A 229 -7.31 -22.79 -4.82
CA ASP A 229 -8.70 -22.37 -4.73
C ASP A 229 -9.27 -22.42 -3.30
N ALA A 230 -8.94 -23.48 -2.54
CA ALA A 230 -9.39 -23.59 -1.14
C ALA A 230 -8.88 -22.41 -0.27
N TYR A 231 -7.62 -22.01 -0.43
CA TYR A 231 -7.06 -20.85 0.26
C TYR A 231 -7.69 -19.56 -0.25
N MET A 232 -7.90 -19.42 -1.55
CA MET A 232 -8.51 -18.23 -2.15
C MET A 232 -9.94 -17.99 -1.63
N ARG A 233 -10.75 -19.06 -1.46
CA ARG A 233 -12.09 -18.98 -0.85
C ARG A 233 -12.07 -18.46 0.59
N MET A 234 -11.08 -18.87 1.37
CA MET A 234 -10.86 -18.33 2.71
C MET A 234 -10.40 -16.87 2.64
N TYR A 235 -9.41 -16.60 1.80
CA TYR A 235 -8.77 -15.29 1.65
C TYR A 235 -9.78 -14.16 1.38
N VAL A 236 -10.67 -14.32 0.39
CA VAL A 236 -11.66 -13.29 0.04
C VAL A 236 -12.70 -13.04 1.14
N ASN A 237 -12.80 -13.93 2.12
CA ASN A 237 -13.74 -13.78 3.23
C ASN A 237 -13.11 -13.13 4.48
N THR A 238 -11.80 -13.16 4.61
CA THR A 238 -11.10 -12.81 5.85
C THR A 238 -10.00 -11.77 5.68
N ASN A 239 -9.44 -11.60 4.47
CA ASN A 239 -8.31 -10.70 4.21
C ASN A 239 -8.80 -9.34 3.74
N PRO A 240 -8.30 -8.22 4.31
CA PRO A 240 -8.63 -6.87 3.85
C PRO A 240 -8.04 -6.50 2.49
N HIS A 241 -7.10 -7.31 1.97
CA HIS A 241 -6.53 -7.10 0.64
C HIS A 241 -7.34 -7.84 -0.42
N SER A 242 -7.54 -7.21 -1.56
CA SER A 242 -8.03 -7.90 -2.76
C SER A 242 -7.02 -8.95 -3.25
N PRO A 243 -7.48 -10.04 -3.92
CA PRO A 243 -6.55 -10.97 -4.57
C PRO A 243 -5.63 -10.26 -5.56
N ALA A 244 -4.39 -10.73 -5.67
CA ALA A 244 -3.32 -10.09 -6.44
C ALA A 244 -3.70 -9.68 -7.87
N LYS A 245 -4.49 -10.51 -8.58
CA LYS A 245 -5.06 -10.16 -9.89
C LYS A 245 -5.80 -8.81 -9.86
N TRP A 246 -6.57 -8.55 -8.82
CA TRP A 246 -7.41 -7.37 -8.71
C TRP A 246 -6.69 -6.18 -8.07
N ARG A 247 -5.59 -6.42 -7.37
CA ARG A 247 -4.65 -5.35 -6.96
C ARG A 247 -3.90 -4.75 -8.14
N VAL A 248 -3.80 -5.47 -9.27
CA VAL A 248 -3.24 -4.97 -10.53
C VAL A 248 -4.34 -4.43 -11.44
N ASN A 249 -5.29 -5.30 -11.83
CA ASN A 249 -6.25 -4.96 -12.86
C ASN A 249 -7.26 -3.89 -12.41
N GLY A 250 -7.71 -3.93 -11.14
CA GLY A 250 -8.66 -2.96 -10.60
C GLY A 250 -8.19 -1.51 -10.75
N PRO A 251 -7.00 -1.15 -10.21
CA PRO A 251 -6.47 0.21 -10.38
C PRO A 251 -6.11 0.54 -11.83
N CYS A 252 -5.55 -0.41 -12.61
CA CYS A 252 -5.24 -0.19 -14.03
C CYS A 252 -6.48 0.18 -14.84
N MET A 253 -7.61 -0.51 -14.61
CA MET A 253 -8.89 -0.22 -15.26
C MET A 253 -9.42 1.19 -14.94
N SER A 254 -8.94 1.82 -13.87
CA SER A 254 -9.28 3.19 -13.50
C SER A 254 -8.27 4.23 -13.97
N ALA A 255 -7.07 3.82 -14.40
CA ALA A 255 -5.96 4.69 -14.76
C ALA A 255 -5.96 5.06 -16.25
N ALA A 256 -6.34 6.29 -16.62
CA ALA A 256 -6.35 6.75 -18.01
C ALA A 256 -5.01 6.53 -18.76
N PRO A 257 -3.81 6.73 -18.14
CA PRO A 257 -2.54 6.46 -18.82
C PRO A 257 -2.34 5.00 -19.21
N TRP A 258 -2.89 4.05 -18.45
CA TRP A 258 -2.81 2.62 -18.78
C TRP A 258 -3.51 2.29 -20.10
N TYR A 259 -4.70 2.88 -20.32
CA TYR A 259 -5.42 2.72 -21.59
C TYR A 259 -4.58 3.19 -22.79
N LYS A 260 -3.91 4.32 -22.62
CA LYS A 260 -3.03 4.88 -23.65
C LYS A 260 -1.79 3.99 -23.88
N ALA A 261 -1.16 3.51 -22.80
CA ALA A 261 0.06 2.69 -22.88
C ALA A 261 -0.19 1.37 -23.61
N PHE A 262 -1.34 0.73 -23.43
CA PHE A 262 -1.68 -0.57 -24.01
C PHE A 262 -2.73 -0.52 -25.11
N ASN A 263 -3.13 0.68 -25.55
CA ASN A 263 -4.16 0.89 -26.57
C ASN A 263 -5.47 0.13 -26.29
N VAL A 264 -5.90 0.13 -25.03
CA VAL A 264 -7.12 -0.58 -24.59
C VAL A 264 -8.36 0.11 -25.14
N GLN A 265 -9.23 -0.68 -25.78
CA GLN A 265 -10.41 -0.20 -26.51
C GLN A 265 -11.72 -0.78 -25.92
N PRO A 266 -12.87 -0.16 -26.20
CA PRO A 266 -14.17 -0.78 -25.92
C PRO A 266 -14.27 -2.17 -26.54
N GLY A 267 -14.62 -3.17 -25.71
CA GLY A 267 -14.67 -4.58 -26.08
C GLY A 267 -13.52 -5.43 -25.54
N ASP A 268 -12.42 -4.81 -25.08
CA ASP A 268 -11.37 -5.53 -24.39
C ASP A 268 -11.82 -5.97 -22.99
N SER A 269 -11.32 -7.12 -22.53
CA SER A 269 -11.75 -7.75 -21.27
C SER A 269 -11.56 -6.90 -20.01
N ASN A 270 -10.58 -5.99 -20.03
CA ASN A 270 -10.28 -5.06 -18.92
C ASN A 270 -10.69 -3.62 -19.23
N TYR A 271 -11.53 -3.41 -20.26
CA TYR A 271 -12.06 -2.09 -20.55
C TYR A 271 -13.13 -1.69 -19.53
N LEU A 272 -13.00 -0.50 -18.96
CA LEU A 272 -14.00 0.12 -18.11
C LEU A 272 -14.38 1.49 -18.70
N PRO A 273 -15.68 1.77 -18.96
CA PRO A 273 -16.12 3.09 -19.42
C PRO A 273 -15.64 4.20 -18.49
N GLU A 274 -15.32 5.36 -19.04
CA GLU A 274 -14.69 6.45 -18.30
C GLU A 274 -15.52 6.94 -17.12
N ASP A 275 -16.83 7.01 -17.26
CA ASP A 275 -17.77 7.38 -16.20
C ASP A 275 -17.82 6.39 -15.03
N LYS A 276 -17.37 5.13 -15.26
CA LYS A 276 -17.28 4.09 -14.24
C LYS A 276 -15.89 3.98 -13.60
N ARG A 277 -14.85 4.62 -14.16
CA ARG A 277 -13.51 4.61 -13.58
C ARG A 277 -13.52 5.32 -12.23
N VAL A 278 -12.77 4.76 -11.29
CA VAL A 278 -12.67 5.33 -9.95
C VAL A 278 -11.54 6.34 -9.91
N LYS A 279 -11.84 7.55 -9.45
CA LYS A 279 -10.87 8.59 -9.13
C LYS A 279 -11.25 9.22 -7.80
N ILE A 280 -10.41 9.01 -6.78
CA ILE A 280 -10.67 9.50 -5.42
C ILE A 280 -10.00 10.87 -5.24
N TRP A 281 -8.76 10.95 -5.58
CA TRP A 281 -7.90 12.15 -5.46
C TRP A 281 -7.70 12.88 -6.79
#